data_c3519b7b7561d5f281bb12cdc5eed684
#
_entry.id   c3519b7b7561d5f281bb12cdc5eed684
#
_cell.length_a   1.000
_cell.length_b   1.000
_cell.length_c   1.000
_cell.angle_alpha   90.00
_cell.angle_beta   90.00
_cell.angle_gamma   90.00
#
_symmetry.space_group_name_H-M   'P 1'
#
loop_
_entity.id
_entity.type
_entity.pdbx_description
1 polymer ?
#
loop_
_entity_poly.entity_id
_entity_poly.type
_entity_poly.pdbx_seq_one_letter_code
_entity_poly.pdbx_strand_id
1 'polypeptide(L)'
;GGYNYNEATGEFEINNPLIQHDLKNPNDPKTVFGYLTQGLKLRKEGNISGCTIQSCDNIQGNGHVTKKMLLSYVKHAEPELVSWIESHVSFPNSMVDRITPATVPADITALKETSGILDEWPVVCEPFKQWVIEDDFIEGRPVWEQVGAQFVEDVVPYEKMKLSLLNAGHSVLGILGTLIGYATIDEVVNDDAVRAFLSAYMENEVTPTLGKL
;
A
#
# COMPACT_ATOMS: atom_id res chain seq x y z
N GLY A 1 0.52 -8.41 0.10
CA GLY A 1 1.33 -9.40 -0.32
C GLY A 1 2.45 -9.13 -1.29
N GLY A 2 3.27 -10.14 -1.52
CA GLY A 2 4.37 -10.06 -2.48
C GLY A 2 5.72 -9.62 -1.90
N TYR A 3 5.76 -9.17 -0.66
CA TYR A 3 7.00 -8.76 0.01
C TYR A 3 7.87 -9.93 0.48
N ASN A 4 7.32 -11.15 0.51
CA ASN A 4 8.02 -12.33 1.05
C ASN A 4 8.64 -12.04 2.42
N TYR A 5 7.84 -11.49 3.28
CA TYR A 5 8.18 -10.95 4.57
C TYR A 5 7.42 -11.74 5.65
N ASN A 6 8.14 -12.22 6.63
CA ASN A 6 7.57 -12.91 7.77
C ASN A 6 7.15 -11.85 8.81
N GLU A 7 5.85 -11.70 9.02
CA GLU A 7 5.31 -10.69 9.94
C GLU A 7 5.75 -10.87 11.39
N ALA A 8 5.97 -12.12 11.82
CA ALA A 8 6.36 -12.41 13.19
C ALA A 8 7.83 -12.08 13.49
N THR A 9 8.71 -12.22 12.48
CA THR A 9 10.16 -12.00 12.67
C THR A 9 10.67 -10.73 12.01
N GLY A 10 9.91 -10.13 11.10
CA GLY A 10 10.35 -9.01 10.28
C GLY A 10 11.42 -9.36 9.25
N GLU A 11 11.65 -10.66 8.99
CA GLU A 11 12.72 -11.13 8.13
C GLU A 11 12.22 -11.54 6.74
N PHE A 12 13.13 -11.49 5.77
CA PHE A 12 12.87 -11.92 4.40
C PHE A 12 12.81 -13.44 4.29
N GLU A 13 11.76 -13.97 3.67
CA GLU A 13 11.55 -15.41 3.48
C GLU A 13 12.35 -15.94 2.29
N ILE A 14 13.64 -16.04 2.45
CA ILE A 14 14.56 -16.51 1.39
C ILE A 14 14.21 -17.91 0.87
N ASN A 15 13.63 -18.76 1.71
CA ASN A 15 13.26 -20.14 1.36
C ASN A 15 11.91 -20.26 0.64
N ASN A 16 11.21 -19.15 0.37
CA ASN A 16 10.00 -19.19 -0.43
C ASN A 16 10.29 -19.79 -1.81
N PRO A 17 9.49 -20.77 -2.31
CA PRO A 17 9.76 -21.45 -3.58
C PRO A 17 9.89 -20.51 -4.79
N LEU A 18 9.10 -19.41 -4.86
CA LEU A 18 9.19 -18.44 -5.94
C LEU A 18 10.48 -17.62 -5.86
N ILE A 19 10.91 -17.25 -4.65
CA ILE A 19 12.21 -16.60 -4.43
C ILE A 19 13.35 -17.50 -4.85
N GLN A 20 13.32 -18.77 -4.45
CA GLN A 20 14.32 -19.76 -4.86
C GLN A 20 14.33 -20.02 -6.36
N HIS A 21 13.16 -19.93 -7.02
CA HIS A 21 13.07 -19.97 -8.47
C HIS A 21 13.82 -18.81 -9.10
N ASP A 22 13.54 -17.57 -8.68
CA ASP A 22 14.12 -16.37 -9.25
C ASP A 22 15.64 -16.29 -9.04
N LEU A 23 16.13 -16.72 -7.87
CA LEU A 23 17.57 -16.79 -7.61
C LEU A 23 18.29 -17.76 -8.58
N LYS A 24 17.62 -18.82 -9.02
CA LYS A 24 18.18 -19.81 -9.96
C LYS A 24 17.94 -19.45 -11.43
N ASN A 25 16.91 -18.65 -11.69
CA ASN A 25 16.47 -18.29 -13.04
C ASN A 25 16.29 -16.78 -13.18
N PRO A 26 17.36 -15.97 -13.07
CA PRO A 26 17.26 -14.52 -13.04
C PRO A 26 16.66 -13.91 -14.31
N ASN A 27 16.71 -14.62 -15.44
CA ASN A 27 16.14 -14.17 -16.72
C ASN A 27 14.66 -14.59 -16.91
N ASP A 28 14.07 -15.31 -15.96
CA ASP A 28 12.65 -15.69 -15.95
C ASP A 28 12.04 -15.45 -14.55
N PRO A 29 12.05 -14.20 -14.04
CA PRO A 29 11.58 -13.91 -12.71
C PRO A 29 10.06 -14.10 -12.59
N LYS A 30 9.62 -14.54 -11.40
CA LYS A 30 8.22 -14.74 -11.02
C LYS A 30 7.78 -13.79 -9.92
N THR A 31 8.72 -13.19 -9.19
CA THR A 31 8.44 -12.27 -8.09
C THR A 31 8.75 -10.83 -8.47
N VAL A 32 8.10 -9.89 -7.77
CA VAL A 32 8.39 -8.46 -7.95
C VAL A 32 9.86 -8.13 -7.73
N PHE A 33 10.52 -8.82 -6.78
CA PHE A 33 11.93 -8.57 -6.49
C PHE A 33 12.86 -9.06 -7.60
N GLY A 34 12.54 -10.17 -8.23
CA GLY A 34 13.26 -10.64 -9.41
C GLY A 34 13.16 -9.63 -10.57
N TYR A 35 11.95 -9.17 -10.89
CA TYR A 35 11.76 -8.15 -11.92
C TYR A 35 12.46 -6.84 -11.59
N LEU A 36 12.31 -6.32 -10.37
CA LEU A 36 12.97 -5.08 -9.95
C LEU A 36 14.49 -5.20 -10.02
N THR A 37 15.06 -6.31 -9.55
CA THR A 37 16.50 -6.54 -9.57
C THR A 37 17.04 -6.52 -11.00
N GLN A 38 16.39 -7.23 -11.92
CA GLN A 38 16.80 -7.22 -13.33
C GLN A 38 16.66 -5.83 -13.97
N GLY A 39 15.56 -5.13 -13.70
CA GLY A 39 15.35 -3.76 -14.18
C GLY A 39 16.43 -2.77 -13.67
N LEU A 40 16.77 -2.84 -12.39
CA LEU A 40 17.80 -1.99 -11.78
C LEU A 40 19.21 -2.35 -12.28
N LYS A 41 19.51 -3.64 -12.50
CA LYS A 41 20.74 -4.10 -13.12
C LYS A 41 20.92 -3.51 -14.53
N LEU A 42 19.89 -3.62 -15.37
CA LEU A 42 19.91 -3.05 -16.72
C LEU A 42 20.09 -1.53 -16.71
N ARG A 43 19.48 -0.81 -15.75
CA ARG A 43 19.69 0.64 -15.59
C ARG A 43 21.15 0.95 -15.26
N LYS A 44 21.74 0.24 -14.30
CA LYS A 44 23.15 0.41 -13.91
C LYS A 44 24.09 0.14 -15.08
N GLU A 45 23.93 -0.99 -15.78
CA GLU A 45 24.74 -1.39 -16.92
C GLU A 45 24.61 -0.41 -18.09
N GLY A 46 23.41 0.14 -18.31
CA GLY A 46 23.13 1.14 -19.34
C GLY A 46 23.51 2.56 -18.97
N ASN A 47 24.15 2.83 -17.82
CA ASN A 47 24.39 4.16 -17.27
C ASN A 47 23.14 5.06 -17.26
N ILE A 48 21.98 4.44 -17.00
CA ILE A 48 20.71 5.15 -16.82
C ILE A 48 20.64 5.57 -15.34
N SER A 49 20.16 6.79 -15.10
CA SER A 49 19.95 7.32 -13.75
C SER A 49 19.05 6.38 -12.90
N GLY A 50 19.10 6.57 -11.61
CA GLY A 50 18.27 5.82 -10.66
C GLY A 50 16.77 5.97 -10.90
N CYS A 51 15.98 5.49 -9.99
CA CYS A 51 14.53 5.65 -10.03
C CYS A 51 13.94 5.59 -8.62
N THR A 52 12.72 6.06 -8.51
CA THR A 52 11.93 5.90 -7.28
C THR A 52 11.06 4.66 -7.38
N ILE A 53 11.08 3.82 -6.36
CA ILE A 53 10.18 2.67 -6.20
C ILE A 53 9.12 3.05 -5.18
N GLN A 54 7.93 3.38 -5.68
CA GLN A 54 6.80 3.81 -4.87
C GLN A 54 5.88 2.63 -4.55
N SER A 55 5.87 2.20 -3.28
CA SER A 55 4.86 1.26 -2.81
C SER A 55 3.54 1.99 -2.56
N CYS A 56 2.44 1.37 -3.01
CA CYS A 56 1.07 1.79 -2.70
C CYS A 56 0.31 0.72 -1.91
N ASP A 57 1.03 -0.17 -1.22
CA ASP A 57 0.41 -1.21 -0.41
C ASP A 57 -0.06 -0.66 0.95
N ASN A 58 -1.14 -1.21 1.47
CA ASN A 58 -1.75 -0.77 2.72
C ASN A 58 -1.08 -1.42 3.94
N ILE A 59 0.23 -1.15 4.09
CA ILE A 59 1.03 -1.56 5.25
C ILE A 59 1.81 -0.35 5.78
N GLN A 60 2.06 -0.31 7.08
CA GLN A 60 2.84 0.76 7.68
C GLN A 60 4.29 0.74 7.20
N GLY A 61 4.82 1.91 6.88
CA GLY A 61 6.19 2.05 6.40
C GLY A 61 6.46 1.26 5.12
N ASN A 62 5.51 1.22 4.20
CA ASN A 62 5.55 0.40 2.99
C ASN A 62 6.80 0.62 2.13
N GLY A 63 7.32 1.84 2.03
CA GLY A 63 8.57 2.15 1.36
C GLY A 63 9.77 1.51 2.06
N HIS A 64 9.85 1.64 3.39
CA HIS A 64 10.90 1.02 4.20
C HIS A 64 10.89 -0.50 4.11
N VAL A 65 9.69 -1.12 4.16
CA VAL A 65 9.53 -2.57 3.97
C VAL A 65 9.98 -2.98 2.57
N THR A 66 9.56 -2.25 1.54
CA THR A 66 9.99 -2.50 0.15
C THR A 66 11.51 -2.46 0.02
N LYS A 67 12.15 -1.41 0.54
CA LYS A 67 13.62 -1.27 0.54
C LYS A 67 14.29 -2.44 1.24
N LYS A 68 13.87 -2.74 2.47
CA LYS A 68 14.45 -3.84 3.27
C LYS A 68 14.35 -5.18 2.54
N MET A 69 13.18 -5.50 2.00
CA MET A 69 12.94 -6.78 1.35
C MET A 69 13.67 -6.87 0.00
N LEU A 70 13.66 -5.81 -0.81
CA LEU A 70 14.41 -5.77 -2.06
C LEU A 70 15.92 -5.94 -1.82
N LEU A 71 16.50 -5.18 -0.89
CA LEU A 71 17.92 -5.30 -0.56
C LEU A 71 18.27 -6.68 0.00
N SER A 72 17.36 -7.31 0.76
CA SER A 72 17.54 -8.68 1.25
C SER A 72 17.60 -9.68 0.09
N TYR A 73 16.72 -9.54 -0.91
CA TYR A 73 16.77 -10.37 -2.12
C TYR A 73 18.06 -10.10 -2.93
N VAL A 74 18.36 -8.83 -3.21
CA VAL A 74 19.51 -8.42 -4.03
C VAL A 74 20.83 -8.89 -3.46
N LYS A 75 20.99 -8.91 -2.13
CA LYS A 75 22.19 -9.46 -1.46
C LYS A 75 22.49 -10.91 -1.84
N HIS A 76 21.47 -11.69 -2.19
CA HIS A 76 21.62 -13.07 -2.63
C HIS A 76 21.72 -13.21 -4.15
N ALA A 77 21.02 -12.36 -4.90
CA ALA A 77 20.94 -12.46 -6.36
C ALA A 77 22.11 -11.74 -7.06
N GLU A 78 22.40 -10.50 -6.66
CA GLU A 78 23.35 -9.58 -7.32
C GLU A 78 24.02 -8.68 -6.26
N PRO A 79 24.91 -9.20 -5.40
CA PRO A 79 25.48 -8.46 -4.25
C PRO A 79 26.12 -7.12 -4.62
N GLU A 80 26.76 -7.03 -5.79
CA GLU A 80 27.39 -5.82 -6.31
C GLU A 80 26.39 -4.72 -6.71
N LEU A 81 25.09 -5.03 -6.78
CA LEU A 81 24.05 -4.06 -7.07
C LEU A 81 23.58 -3.31 -5.82
N VAL A 82 23.81 -3.86 -4.62
CA VAL A 82 23.34 -3.30 -3.35
C VAL A 82 23.71 -1.86 -3.16
N SER A 83 25.00 -1.54 -3.24
CA SER A 83 25.50 -0.17 -3.03
C SER A 83 25.00 0.82 -4.08
N TRP A 84 24.79 0.37 -5.31
CA TRP A 84 24.19 1.18 -6.35
C TRP A 84 22.72 1.50 -6.04
N ILE A 85 21.94 0.51 -5.61
CA ILE A 85 20.54 0.72 -5.21
C ILE A 85 20.48 1.70 -4.03
N GLU A 86 21.29 1.53 -3.01
CA GLU A 86 21.31 2.41 -1.84
C GLU A 86 21.59 3.88 -2.17
N SER A 87 22.34 4.15 -3.25
CA SER A 87 22.72 5.50 -3.68
C SER A 87 21.89 6.07 -4.83
N HIS A 88 21.13 5.24 -5.57
CA HIS A 88 20.45 5.66 -6.80
C HIS A 88 18.95 5.33 -6.79
N VAL A 89 18.42 4.74 -5.73
CA VAL A 89 16.99 4.40 -5.66
C VAL A 89 16.39 4.93 -4.36
N SER A 90 15.31 5.70 -4.48
CA SER A 90 14.51 6.14 -3.34
C SER A 90 13.29 5.25 -3.14
N PHE A 91 12.81 5.19 -1.89
CA PHE A 91 11.71 4.34 -1.48
C PHE A 91 10.77 5.12 -0.54
N PRO A 92 10.08 6.16 -1.04
CA PRO A 92 9.19 6.93 -0.21
C PRO A 92 8.09 6.06 0.38
N ASN A 93 7.74 6.31 1.64
CA ASN A 93 6.53 5.74 2.21
C ASN A 93 5.30 6.44 1.65
N SER A 94 4.17 5.76 1.67
CA SER A 94 2.89 6.37 1.38
C SER A 94 1.77 5.80 2.23
N MET A 95 0.82 6.66 2.59
CA MET A 95 -0.44 6.26 3.19
C MET A 95 -1.51 6.33 2.11
N VAL A 96 -2.17 5.21 1.87
CA VAL A 96 -3.24 5.07 0.86
C VAL A 96 -4.55 4.76 1.55
N ASP A 97 -5.63 5.40 1.11
CA ASP A 97 -6.97 5.14 1.62
C ASP A 97 -8.03 5.33 0.55
N ARG A 98 -8.62 4.22 0.14
CA ARG A 98 -9.77 4.13 -0.74
C ARG A 98 -10.32 2.71 -0.70
N ILE A 99 -11.61 2.56 -0.41
CA ILE A 99 -12.25 1.25 -0.44
C ILE A 99 -12.41 0.79 -1.89
N THR A 100 -11.86 -0.39 -2.18
CA THR A 100 -11.94 -1.05 -3.48
C THR A 100 -12.40 -2.49 -3.26
N PRO A 101 -13.72 -2.78 -3.30
CA PRO A 101 -14.23 -4.14 -3.13
C PRO A 101 -13.72 -5.08 -4.24
N ALA A 102 -13.76 -6.38 -3.97
CA ALA A 102 -13.48 -7.37 -5.00
C ALA A 102 -14.48 -7.27 -6.15
N THR A 103 -13.97 -7.30 -7.39
CA THR A 103 -14.79 -7.28 -8.61
C THR A 103 -15.72 -8.48 -8.65
N VAL A 104 -16.99 -8.24 -8.96
CA VAL A 104 -18.00 -9.29 -9.15
C VAL A 104 -18.54 -9.25 -10.57
N PRO A 105 -19.16 -10.34 -11.09
CA PRO A 105 -19.68 -10.39 -12.46
C PRO A 105 -20.67 -9.26 -12.81
N ALA A 106 -21.40 -8.77 -11.81
CA ALA A 106 -22.32 -7.64 -11.98
C ALA A 106 -21.59 -6.34 -12.37
N ASP A 107 -20.39 -6.10 -11.87
CA ASP A 107 -19.60 -4.90 -12.17
C ASP A 107 -19.15 -4.90 -13.64
N ILE A 108 -18.75 -6.08 -14.15
CA ILE A 108 -18.36 -6.28 -15.57
C ILE A 108 -19.55 -5.97 -16.48
N THR A 109 -20.71 -6.49 -16.12
CA THR A 109 -21.96 -6.28 -16.88
C THR A 109 -22.36 -4.82 -16.87
N ALA A 110 -22.38 -4.18 -15.69
CA ALA A 110 -22.75 -2.79 -15.53
C ALA A 110 -21.82 -1.85 -16.32
N LEU A 111 -20.51 -2.08 -16.30
CA LEU A 111 -19.56 -1.29 -17.09
C LEU A 111 -19.82 -1.42 -18.59
N LYS A 112 -20.04 -2.65 -19.08
CA LYS A 112 -20.36 -2.90 -20.49
C LYS A 112 -21.65 -2.22 -20.92
N GLU A 113 -22.70 -2.31 -20.11
CA GLU A 113 -24.01 -1.72 -20.43
C GLU A 113 -24.00 -0.19 -20.40
N THR A 114 -23.27 0.41 -19.47
CA THR A 114 -23.25 1.87 -19.29
C THR A 114 -22.27 2.59 -20.19
N SER A 115 -21.13 1.98 -20.52
CA SER A 115 -20.03 2.62 -21.27
C SER A 115 -19.68 1.95 -22.60
N GLY A 116 -20.17 0.73 -22.85
CA GLY A 116 -19.77 -0.08 -24.00
C GLY A 116 -18.36 -0.68 -23.88
N ILE A 117 -17.67 -0.47 -22.74
CA ILE A 117 -16.32 -1.01 -22.52
C ILE A 117 -16.43 -2.45 -22.00
N LEU A 118 -15.75 -3.36 -22.68
CA LEU A 118 -15.57 -4.73 -22.22
C LEU A 118 -14.25 -4.82 -21.45
N ASP A 119 -14.35 -4.81 -20.13
CA ASP A 119 -13.24 -5.04 -19.19
C ASP A 119 -13.60 -6.26 -18.34
N GLU A 120 -12.75 -7.26 -18.33
CA GLU A 120 -12.99 -8.50 -17.58
C GLU A 120 -12.65 -8.36 -16.08
N TRP A 121 -12.02 -7.24 -15.70
CA TRP A 121 -11.61 -6.97 -14.32
C TRP A 121 -11.71 -5.48 -13.95
N PRO A 122 -12.89 -4.85 -14.07
CA PRO A 122 -13.05 -3.46 -13.69
C PRO A 122 -12.87 -3.29 -12.16
N VAL A 123 -12.24 -2.20 -11.77
CA VAL A 123 -12.08 -1.87 -10.36
C VAL A 123 -13.11 -0.84 -9.95
N VAL A 124 -14.08 -1.28 -9.14
CA VAL A 124 -15.06 -0.40 -8.49
C VAL A 124 -14.45 0.17 -7.23
N CYS A 125 -14.69 1.45 -6.95
CA CYS A 125 -14.17 2.09 -5.76
C CYS A 125 -15.11 3.20 -5.27
N GLU A 126 -14.98 3.55 -3.99
CA GLU A 126 -15.69 4.69 -3.41
C GLU A 126 -15.21 6.03 -4.00
N PRO A 127 -16.00 7.11 -3.91
CA PRO A 127 -15.60 8.46 -4.32
C PRO A 127 -14.45 9.03 -3.49
N PHE A 128 -14.39 8.72 -2.19
CA PHE A 128 -13.33 9.15 -1.29
C PHE A 128 -11.98 8.59 -1.75
N LYS A 129 -10.95 9.40 -1.64
CA LYS A 129 -9.56 8.99 -1.86
C LYS A 129 -8.65 9.85 -0.98
N GLN A 130 -7.64 9.21 -0.41
CA GLN A 130 -6.53 9.90 0.22
C GLN A 130 -5.23 9.19 -0.15
N TRP A 131 -4.28 9.94 -0.67
CA TRP A 131 -2.95 9.44 -1.00
C TRP A 131 -1.93 10.45 -0.51
N VAL A 132 -1.24 10.09 0.57
CA VAL A 132 -0.18 10.90 1.19
C VAL A 132 1.14 10.22 0.91
N ILE A 133 2.12 10.94 0.41
CA ILE A 133 3.38 10.41 -0.11
C ILE A 133 4.53 11.23 0.48
N GLU A 134 5.58 10.58 0.96
CA GLU A 134 6.84 11.27 1.29
C GLU A 134 7.47 11.84 0.02
N ASP A 135 7.87 13.11 0.06
CA ASP A 135 8.48 13.78 -1.11
C ASP A 135 9.96 13.44 -1.26
N ASP A 136 10.26 12.13 -1.35
CA ASP A 136 11.61 11.57 -1.54
C ASP A 136 11.73 10.91 -2.92
N PHE A 137 11.96 11.72 -3.96
CA PHE A 137 12.05 11.28 -5.35
C PHE A 137 13.43 11.64 -5.93
N ILE A 138 14.19 10.62 -6.34
CA ILE A 138 15.59 10.81 -6.76
C ILE A 138 15.74 11.51 -8.12
N GLU A 139 14.78 11.33 -9.04
CA GLU A 139 14.81 11.88 -10.41
C GLU A 139 13.59 12.78 -10.70
N GLY A 140 13.01 13.36 -9.63
CA GLY A 140 11.77 14.13 -9.75
C GLY A 140 10.54 13.24 -9.86
N ARG A 141 9.37 13.85 -9.88
CA ARG A 141 8.07 13.17 -9.87
C ARG A 141 7.03 13.90 -10.71
N PRO A 142 5.95 13.21 -11.12
CA PRO A 142 4.80 13.87 -11.70
C PRO A 142 4.11 14.83 -10.71
N VAL A 143 3.37 15.80 -11.23
CA VAL A 143 2.62 16.79 -10.43
C VAL A 143 1.29 16.20 -9.93
N TRP A 144 1.36 15.12 -9.17
CA TRP A 144 0.18 14.38 -8.68
C TRP A 144 -0.68 15.18 -7.70
N GLU A 145 -0.15 16.23 -7.08
CA GLU A 145 -0.91 17.18 -6.28
C GLU A 145 -2.07 17.81 -7.08
N GLN A 146 -1.95 17.95 -8.40
CA GLN A 146 -3.03 18.45 -9.26
C GLN A 146 -4.23 17.50 -9.36
N VAL A 147 -4.05 16.24 -9.00
CA VAL A 147 -5.12 15.23 -8.96
C VAL A 147 -5.44 14.75 -7.54
N GLY A 148 -4.90 15.48 -6.54
CA GLY A 148 -5.25 15.32 -5.13
C GLY A 148 -4.34 14.42 -4.31
N ALA A 149 -3.14 14.04 -4.80
CA ALA A 149 -2.13 13.46 -3.93
C ALA A 149 -1.55 14.54 -3.01
N GLN A 150 -1.21 14.18 -1.79
CA GLN A 150 -0.60 15.05 -0.80
C GLN A 150 0.85 14.65 -0.59
N PHE A 151 1.79 15.59 -0.78
CA PHE A 151 3.20 15.35 -0.50
C PHE A 151 3.59 15.94 0.85
N VAL A 152 4.35 15.17 1.62
CA VAL A 152 4.76 15.48 3.00
C VAL A 152 6.21 15.08 3.24
N GLU A 153 6.80 15.56 4.33
CA GLU A 153 8.14 15.11 4.76
C GLU A 153 8.08 13.75 5.48
N ASP A 154 6.97 13.46 6.17
CA ASP A 154 6.78 12.25 6.96
C ASP A 154 5.31 11.80 6.90
N VAL A 155 5.06 10.56 6.51
CA VAL A 155 3.70 9.99 6.46
C VAL A 155 3.25 9.37 7.78
N VAL A 156 4.15 9.13 8.73
CA VAL A 156 3.83 8.45 10.00
C VAL A 156 2.65 9.07 10.76
N PRO A 157 2.51 10.40 10.87
CA PRO A 157 1.34 10.99 11.51
C PRO A 157 0.02 10.64 10.81
N TYR A 158 0.03 10.58 9.48
CA TYR A 158 -1.14 10.23 8.65
C TYR A 158 -1.49 8.74 8.78
N GLU A 159 -0.49 7.86 8.78
CA GLU A 159 -0.69 6.43 9.04
C GLU A 159 -1.31 6.21 10.41
N LYS A 160 -0.77 6.87 11.46
CA LYS A 160 -1.29 6.79 12.82
C LYS A 160 -2.74 7.28 12.90
N MET A 161 -3.05 8.41 12.27
CA MET A 161 -4.41 8.94 12.20
C MET A 161 -5.36 7.95 11.54
N LYS A 162 -5.00 7.42 10.36
CA LYS A 162 -5.81 6.43 9.64
C LYS A 162 -6.07 5.18 10.48
N LEU A 163 -5.02 4.61 11.08
CA LEU A 163 -5.13 3.40 11.90
C LEU A 163 -6.03 3.62 13.12
N SER A 164 -5.85 4.75 13.80
CA SER A 164 -6.53 5.02 15.05
C SER A 164 -7.97 5.49 14.86
N LEU A 165 -8.28 6.24 13.80
CA LEU A 165 -9.63 6.72 13.52
C LEU A 165 -10.38 5.78 12.56
N LEU A 166 -9.87 5.58 11.36
CA LEU A 166 -10.58 4.83 10.33
C LEU A 166 -10.61 3.33 10.65
N ASN A 167 -9.44 2.71 10.78
CA ASN A 167 -9.36 1.26 10.95
C ASN A 167 -9.93 0.82 12.30
N ALA A 168 -9.61 1.53 13.38
CA ALA A 168 -10.17 1.24 14.70
C ALA A 168 -11.67 1.54 14.75
N GLY A 169 -12.14 2.64 14.16
CA GLY A 169 -13.55 2.96 14.02
C GLY A 169 -14.34 1.87 13.28
N HIS A 170 -13.76 1.34 12.19
CA HIS A 170 -14.33 0.19 11.46
C HIS A 170 -14.44 -1.05 12.34
N SER A 171 -13.43 -1.33 13.15
CA SER A 171 -13.45 -2.45 14.11
C SER A 171 -14.54 -2.26 15.18
N VAL A 172 -14.68 -1.05 15.70
CA VAL A 172 -15.75 -0.69 16.65
C VAL A 172 -17.12 -0.94 16.03
N LEU A 173 -17.35 -0.43 14.81
CA LEU A 173 -18.62 -0.66 14.10
C LEU A 173 -18.87 -2.15 13.83
N GLY A 174 -17.86 -2.90 13.39
CA GLY A 174 -17.97 -4.33 13.11
C GLY A 174 -18.36 -5.14 14.35
N ILE A 175 -17.71 -4.88 15.49
CA ILE A 175 -17.98 -5.57 16.74
C ILE A 175 -19.38 -5.22 17.26
N LEU A 176 -19.71 -3.94 17.38
CA LEU A 176 -21.02 -3.50 17.88
C LEU A 176 -22.14 -3.94 16.94
N GLY A 177 -21.96 -3.78 15.63
CA GLY A 177 -22.94 -4.18 14.63
C GLY A 177 -23.27 -5.66 14.70
N THR A 178 -22.24 -6.51 14.82
CA THR A 178 -22.44 -7.96 14.99
C THR A 178 -23.21 -8.28 16.27
N LEU A 179 -22.91 -7.62 17.38
CA LEU A 179 -23.59 -7.85 18.67
C LEU A 179 -25.08 -7.45 18.65
N ILE A 180 -25.43 -6.43 17.88
CA ILE A 180 -26.81 -5.92 17.78
C ILE A 180 -27.58 -6.47 16.57
N GLY A 181 -26.92 -7.29 15.72
CA GLY A 181 -27.54 -8.05 14.65
C GLY A 181 -27.53 -7.44 13.27
N TYR A 182 -26.73 -6.41 13.01
CA TYR A 182 -26.50 -5.87 11.68
C TYR A 182 -25.57 -6.75 10.85
N ALA A 183 -25.78 -6.80 9.54
CA ALA A 183 -24.99 -7.60 8.62
C ALA A 183 -23.82 -6.81 7.99
N THR A 184 -23.97 -5.49 7.82
CA THR A 184 -23.02 -4.66 7.10
C THR A 184 -22.68 -3.36 7.86
N ILE A 185 -21.53 -2.77 7.58
CA ILE A 185 -21.06 -1.54 8.24
C ILE A 185 -21.95 -0.33 7.91
N ASP A 186 -22.51 -0.26 6.72
CA ASP A 186 -23.41 0.81 6.31
C ASP A 186 -24.74 0.76 7.08
N GLU A 187 -25.27 -0.43 7.40
CA GLU A 187 -26.40 -0.57 8.30
C GLU A 187 -26.07 -0.06 9.70
N VAL A 188 -24.93 -0.46 10.25
CA VAL A 188 -24.48 -0.07 11.59
C VAL A 188 -24.33 1.44 11.72
N VAL A 189 -23.68 2.08 10.74
CA VAL A 189 -23.42 3.53 10.81
C VAL A 189 -24.69 4.38 10.67
N ASN A 190 -25.76 3.79 10.15
CA ASN A 190 -27.08 4.44 10.09
C ASN A 190 -27.88 4.34 11.40
N ASP A 191 -27.42 3.53 12.36
CA ASP A 191 -27.97 3.52 13.72
C ASP A 191 -27.48 4.76 14.50
N ASP A 192 -28.43 5.59 14.96
CA ASP A 192 -28.11 6.85 15.62
C ASP A 192 -27.33 6.67 16.93
N ALA A 193 -27.59 5.62 17.68
CA ALA A 193 -26.91 5.35 18.96
C ALA A 193 -25.46 4.91 18.71
N VAL A 194 -25.25 4.04 17.71
CA VAL A 194 -23.89 3.59 17.34
C VAL A 194 -23.10 4.72 16.75
N ARG A 195 -23.69 5.55 15.88
CA ARG A 195 -23.03 6.73 15.31
C ARG A 195 -22.64 7.73 16.39
N ALA A 196 -23.51 8.02 17.35
CA ALA A 196 -23.19 8.91 18.46
C ALA A 196 -22.05 8.35 19.34
N PHE A 197 -22.07 7.05 19.61
CA PHE A 197 -20.99 6.39 20.33
C PHE A 197 -19.65 6.48 19.58
N LEU A 198 -19.65 6.16 18.27
CA LEU A 198 -18.45 6.23 17.44
C LEU A 198 -17.87 7.64 17.40
N SER A 199 -18.72 8.67 17.21
CA SER A 199 -18.26 10.07 17.21
C SER A 199 -17.63 10.44 18.55
N ALA A 200 -18.28 10.08 19.67
CA ALA A 200 -17.75 10.35 21.00
C ALA A 200 -16.40 9.64 21.25
N TYR A 201 -16.28 8.38 20.84
CA TYR A 201 -15.04 7.63 20.90
C TYR A 201 -13.91 8.31 20.09
N MET A 202 -14.20 8.66 18.83
CA MET A 202 -13.21 9.31 17.95
C MET A 202 -12.78 10.68 18.49
N GLU A 203 -13.72 11.52 18.92
CA GLU A 203 -13.46 12.89 19.33
C GLU A 203 -12.81 13.00 20.72
N ASN A 204 -13.32 12.23 21.68
CA ASN A 204 -12.94 12.40 23.09
C ASN A 204 -11.82 11.46 23.56
N GLU A 205 -11.67 10.29 22.90
CA GLU A 205 -10.69 9.29 23.34
C GLU A 205 -9.52 9.16 22.36
N VAL A 206 -9.79 9.08 21.05
CA VAL A 206 -8.75 8.82 20.03
C VAL A 206 -8.02 10.12 19.63
N THR A 207 -8.77 11.12 19.16
CA THR A 207 -8.19 12.37 18.62
C THR A 207 -7.19 13.03 19.57
N PRO A 208 -7.42 13.11 20.89
CA PRO A 208 -6.45 13.70 21.82
C PRO A 208 -5.11 12.97 21.87
N THR A 209 -5.04 11.70 21.43
CA THR A 209 -3.80 10.89 21.44
C THR A 209 -2.96 11.05 20.17
N LEU A 210 -3.51 11.65 19.12
CA LEU A 210 -2.86 11.70 17.81
C LEU A 210 -1.77 12.77 17.69
N GLY A 211 -1.79 13.78 18.54
CA GLY A 211 -0.88 14.93 18.42
C GLY A 211 -1.34 15.93 17.35
N LYS A 212 -0.41 16.76 16.89
CA LYS A 212 -0.66 17.68 15.77
C LYS A 212 -0.13 17.06 14.46
N LEU A 213 -0.92 17.10 13.42
CA LEU A 213 -0.51 16.83 12.04
C LEU A 213 0.28 18.01 11.49
#